data_2fd9c7018bba70c7e8231432ddf846c2
#
_entry.id   2fd9c7018bba70c7e8231432ddf846c2
#
_cell.length_a   1.000
_cell.length_b   1.000
_cell.length_c   1.000
_cell.angle_alpha   90.00
_cell.angle_beta   90.00
_cell.angle_gamma   90.00
#
_symmetry.space_group_name_H-M   'P 1'
#
loop_
_entity.id
_entity.type
_entity.pdbx_description
1 polymer ?
#
loop_
_entity_poly.entity_id
_entity_poly.type
_entity_poly.pdbx_seq_one_letter_code
_entity_poly.pdbx_strand_id
1 'polypeptide(L)'
;CKMVDTLVYKDGVRNYLKQLLQLEDDDNVRTLNLSEMVNIKKNVPKDKSGNIVAVYYAYGDIDNMNDNEGIVSKKVIKDLRKLREDDNVKAVVMRVNSPGGSAFGSEQIWNEVRLLKEKKPVIVSMGDYAASGGYYISCAADSIVAQPTTLTGSIGIFGMMPNVKGLTDKIGLNFDIVKTNKFSDLGALGRGLNSDEQA
;
A
#
# COMPACT_ATOMS: atom_id res chain seq x y z
N CYS A 1 -16.26 -12.81 16.15
CA CYS A 1 -16.26 -12.13 14.85
C CYS A 1 -17.04 -12.99 13.86
N LYS A 2 -18.11 -12.45 13.28
CA LYS A 2 -18.79 -13.07 12.14
C LYS A 2 -18.02 -12.67 10.88
N MET A 3 -17.01 -13.48 10.50
CA MET A 3 -16.24 -13.23 9.27
C MET A 3 -16.90 -13.81 8.03
N VAL A 4 -17.85 -14.72 8.22
CA VAL A 4 -18.69 -15.31 7.17
C VAL A 4 -20.12 -15.44 7.69
N ASP A 5 -21.11 -15.26 6.84
CA ASP A 5 -22.50 -15.38 7.20
C ASP A 5 -22.94 -16.84 7.31
N THR A 6 -22.39 -17.69 6.43
CA THR A 6 -22.68 -19.12 6.45
C THR A 6 -21.56 -19.92 5.76
N LEU A 7 -21.54 -21.23 6.02
CA LEU A 7 -20.67 -22.18 5.33
C LEU A 7 -21.54 -23.11 4.48
N VAL A 8 -21.29 -23.16 3.18
CA VAL A 8 -22.01 -24.03 2.24
C VAL A 8 -21.00 -24.78 1.38
N TYR A 9 -21.36 -26.02 0.99
CA TYR A 9 -20.60 -26.73 -0.04
C TYR A 9 -20.80 -26.08 -1.42
N LYS A 10 -19.86 -26.31 -2.32
CA LYS A 10 -19.86 -25.70 -3.67
C LYS A 10 -21.16 -25.92 -4.43
N ASP A 11 -21.75 -27.09 -4.32
CA ASP A 11 -23.05 -27.46 -4.92
C ASP A 11 -24.24 -26.76 -4.27
N GLY A 12 -24.14 -26.41 -2.97
CA GLY A 12 -25.16 -25.67 -2.23
C GLY A 12 -25.19 -24.16 -2.47
N VAL A 13 -24.12 -23.59 -3.04
CA VAL A 13 -24.00 -22.12 -3.23
C VAL A 13 -25.14 -21.56 -4.08
N ARG A 14 -25.55 -22.25 -5.14
CA ARG A 14 -26.62 -21.79 -6.02
C ARG A 14 -27.96 -21.71 -5.30
N ASN A 15 -28.29 -22.70 -4.49
CA ASN A 15 -29.53 -22.72 -3.70
C ASN A 15 -29.51 -21.65 -2.62
N TYR A 16 -28.37 -21.45 -1.97
CA TYR A 16 -28.20 -20.36 -1.00
C TYR A 16 -28.39 -18.98 -1.64
N LEU A 17 -27.85 -18.76 -2.85
CA LEU A 17 -28.06 -17.52 -3.59
C LEU A 17 -29.52 -17.31 -4.00
N LYS A 18 -30.25 -18.39 -4.41
CA LYS A 18 -31.68 -18.30 -4.68
C LYS A 18 -32.48 -17.84 -3.43
N GLN A 19 -32.18 -18.41 -2.28
CA GLN A 19 -32.80 -17.98 -1.01
C GLN A 19 -32.52 -16.51 -0.68
N LEU A 20 -31.26 -16.07 -0.82
CA LEU A 20 -30.89 -14.66 -0.57
C LEU A 20 -31.58 -13.68 -1.54
N LEU A 21 -31.74 -14.08 -2.79
CA LEU A 21 -32.35 -13.26 -3.83
C LEU A 21 -33.88 -13.41 -3.91
N GLN A 22 -34.48 -14.24 -3.04
CA GLN A 22 -35.92 -14.56 -3.01
C GLN A 22 -36.43 -15.07 -4.37
N LEU A 23 -35.63 -15.91 -5.02
CA LEU A 23 -35.97 -16.56 -6.29
C LEU A 23 -36.67 -17.89 -6.04
N GLU A 24 -37.57 -18.27 -6.94
CA GLU A 24 -38.21 -19.59 -6.93
C GLU A 24 -37.25 -20.70 -7.39
N ASP A 25 -37.61 -21.97 -7.12
CA ASP A 25 -36.73 -23.09 -7.43
C ASP A 25 -36.46 -23.25 -8.93
N ASP A 26 -37.40 -22.84 -9.78
CA ASP A 26 -37.26 -22.86 -11.24
C ASP A 26 -36.51 -21.65 -11.80
N ASP A 27 -36.27 -20.61 -11.00
CA ASP A 27 -35.56 -19.43 -11.43
C ASP A 27 -34.08 -19.66 -11.65
N ASN A 28 -33.50 -19.01 -12.62
CA ASN A 28 -32.07 -19.01 -12.84
C ASN A 28 -31.38 -17.85 -12.12
N VAL A 29 -30.39 -18.18 -11.30
CA VAL A 29 -29.48 -17.17 -10.75
C VAL A 29 -28.67 -16.57 -11.91
N ARG A 30 -28.92 -15.31 -12.24
CA ARG A 30 -28.16 -14.57 -13.24
C ARG A 30 -26.80 -14.20 -12.67
N THR A 31 -25.76 -14.73 -13.28
CA THR A 31 -24.37 -14.43 -12.90
C THR A 31 -23.67 -13.72 -14.05
N LEU A 32 -22.78 -12.82 -13.70
CA LEU A 32 -21.89 -12.16 -14.65
C LEU A 32 -20.46 -12.58 -14.33
N ASN A 33 -19.71 -12.96 -15.33
CA ASN A 33 -18.28 -13.15 -15.16
C ASN A 33 -17.53 -11.82 -15.21
N LEU A 34 -16.25 -11.81 -14.81
CA LEU A 34 -15.44 -10.59 -14.76
C LEU A 34 -15.35 -9.87 -16.11
N SER A 35 -15.28 -10.61 -17.23
CA SER A 35 -15.19 -10.02 -18.56
C SER A 35 -16.52 -9.37 -19.00
N GLU A 36 -17.64 -9.93 -18.58
CA GLU A 36 -18.96 -9.35 -18.81
C GLU A 36 -19.17 -8.11 -17.96
N MET A 37 -18.66 -8.10 -16.72
CA MET A 37 -18.72 -6.93 -15.82
C MET A 37 -17.96 -5.72 -16.40
N VAL A 38 -16.84 -5.92 -17.08
CA VAL A 38 -16.09 -4.84 -17.74
C VAL A 38 -16.92 -4.15 -18.83
N ASN A 39 -17.81 -4.90 -19.48
CA ASN A 39 -18.64 -4.40 -20.58
C ASN A 39 -19.99 -3.83 -20.15
N ILE A 40 -20.31 -3.82 -18.85
CA ILE A 40 -21.54 -3.20 -18.37
C ILE A 40 -21.49 -1.70 -18.65
N LYS A 41 -22.38 -1.22 -19.51
CA LYS A 41 -22.58 0.23 -19.69
C LYS A 41 -23.10 0.81 -18.38
N LYS A 42 -22.23 1.50 -17.67
CA LYS A 42 -22.63 2.27 -16.49
C LYS A 42 -23.50 3.41 -16.96
N ASN A 43 -24.79 3.40 -16.61
CA ASN A 43 -25.65 4.58 -16.70
C ASN A 43 -25.28 5.56 -15.59
N VAL A 44 -24.05 6.05 -15.62
CA VAL A 44 -23.61 7.14 -14.75
C VAL A 44 -24.03 8.44 -15.46
N PRO A 45 -24.81 9.31 -14.82
CA PRO A 45 -25.07 10.62 -15.35
C PRO A 45 -23.73 11.29 -15.70
N LYS A 46 -23.54 11.69 -16.94
CA LYS A 46 -22.34 12.43 -17.34
C LYS A 46 -22.40 13.80 -16.69
N ASP A 47 -21.55 14.02 -15.70
CA ASP A 47 -21.30 15.37 -15.20
C ASP A 47 -20.70 16.21 -16.35
N LYS A 48 -21.35 17.32 -16.65
CA LYS A 48 -20.92 18.27 -17.69
C LYS A 48 -20.06 19.41 -17.12
N SER A 49 -19.79 19.40 -15.81
CA SER A 49 -19.02 20.46 -15.14
C SER A 49 -17.53 20.47 -15.52
N GLY A 50 -17.03 19.37 -16.05
CA GLY A 50 -15.60 19.17 -16.29
C GLY A 50 -14.80 18.86 -15.02
N ASN A 51 -15.44 18.81 -13.85
CA ASN A 51 -14.79 18.47 -12.59
C ASN A 51 -14.45 16.98 -12.52
N ILE A 52 -13.27 16.66 -12.02
CA ILE A 52 -12.74 15.30 -11.95
C ILE A 52 -12.48 14.94 -10.49
N VAL A 53 -12.93 13.77 -10.06
CA VAL A 53 -12.41 13.08 -8.88
C VAL A 53 -11.47 11.99 -9.39
N ALA A 54 -10.19 12.15 -9.13
CA ALA A 54 -9.19 11.20 -9.59
C ALA A 54 -9.08 10.02 -8.62
N VAL A 55 -9.03 8.79 -9.14
CA VAL A 55 -8.71 7.60 -8.36
C VAL A 55 -7.31 7.14 -8.74
N TYR A 56 -6.38 7.20 -7.78
CA TYR A 56 -5.00 6.75 -7.96
C TYR A 56 -4.81 5.39 -7.28
N TYR A 57 -4.34 4.41 -8.04
CA TYR A 57 -4.10 3.05 -7.53
C TYR A 57 -2.63 2.88 -7.15
N ALA A 58 -2.39 2.56 -5.88
CA ALA A 58 -1.07 2.26 -5.32
C ALA A 58 -1.05 0.80 -4.82
N TYR A 59 -0.60 -0.12 -5.68
CA TYR A 59 -0.62 -1.56 -5.44
C TYR A 59 0.78 -2.16 -5.44
N GLY A 60 1.04 -3.04 -4.48
CA GLY A 60 2.27 -3.81 -4.35
C GLY A 60 3.30 -3.16 -3.43
N ASP A 61 4.52 -3.69 -3.49
CA ASP A 61 5.65 -3.23 -2.68
C ASP A 61 6.13 -1.86 -3.14
N ILE A 62 6.62 -1.05 -2.20
CA ILE A 62 7.17 0.27 -2.49
C ILE A 62 8.67 0.13 -2.79
N ASP A 63 9.07 0.52 -4.01
CA ASP A 63 10.45 0.47 -4.51
C ASP A 63 11.14 -0.88 -4.21
N ASN A 64 10.53 -1.98 -4.65
CA ASN A 64 11.16 -3.29 -4.58
C ASN A 64 12.35 -3.40 -5.55
N MET A 65 13.13 -4.47 -5.44
CA MET A 65 14.32 -4.67 -6.29
C MET A 65 14.02 -4.79 -7.79
N ASN A 66 12.74 -5.03 -8.16
CA ASN A 66 12.29 -5.07 -9.56
C ASN A 66 11.60 -3.73 -9.89
N ASP A 67 12.34 -2.77 -10.40
CA ASP A 67 11.93 -1.38 -10.68
C ASP A 67 10.64 -1.20 -11.54
N ASN A 68 10.03 -2.28 -12.04
CA ASN A 68 8.88 -2.23 -12.93
C ASN A 68 7.59 -2.82 -12.34
N GLU A 69 7.65 -3.37 -11.14
CA GLU A 69 6.49 -3.98 -10.48
C GLU A 69 6.19 -3.29 -9.14
N GLY A 70 4.90 -3.04 -8.86
CA GLY A 70 4.48 -2.43 -7.62
C GLY A 70 4.45 -0.90 -7.64
N ILE A 71 4.71 -0.31 -6.50
CA ILE A 71 4.68 1.14 -6.29
C ILE A 71 6.08 1.70 -6.50
N VAL A 72 6.32 2.28 -7.66
CA VAL A 72 7.56 3.00 -7.97
C VAL A 72 7.43 4.44 -7.48
N SER A 73 8.14 4.81 -6.41
CA SER A 73 7.99 6.10 -5.74
C SER A 73 8.14 7.30 -6.69
N LYS A 74 9.14 7.29 -7.55
CA LYS A 74 9.39 8.36 -8.55
C LYS A 74 8.20 8.56 -9.49
N LYS A 75 7.51 7.47 -9.89
CA LYS A 75 6.34 7.53 -10.75
C LYS A 75 5.15 8.10 -9.99
N VAL A 76 4.89 7.56 -8.78
CA VAL A 76 3.78 8.01 -7.92
C VAL A 76 3.88 9.51 -7.65
N ILE A 77 5.05 10.00 -7.24
CA ILE A 77 5.31 11.42 -6.98
C ILE A 77 5.00 12.26 -8.22
N LYS A 78 5.48 11.84 -9.39
CA LYS A 78 5.21 12.56 -10.64
C LYS A 78 3.72 12.61 -10.97
N ASP A 79 3.01 11.51 -10.75
CA ASP A 79 1.59 11.41 -11.07
C ASP A 79 0.74 12.21 -10.07
N LEU A 80 1.01 12.10 -8.77
CA LEU A 80 0.33 12.90 -7.74
C LEU A 80 0.57 14.41 -7.94
N ARG A 81 1.78 14.81 -8.35
CA ARG A 81 2.07 16.21 -8.69
C ARG A 81 1.23 16.71 -9.85
N LYS A 82 1.06 15.91 -10.90
CA LYS A 82 0.16 16.27 -12.02
C LYS A 82 -1.28 16.45 -11.53
N LEU A 83 -1.77 15.52 -10.68
CA LEU A 83 -3.12 15.64 -10.11
C LEU A 83 -3.26 16.88 -9.23
N ARG A 84 -2.20 17.27 -8.52
CA ARG A 84 -2.15 18.48 -7.71
C ARG A 84 -2.23 19.76 -8.55
N GLU A 85 -1.61 19.75 -9.72
CA GLU A 85 -1.48 20.91 -10.61
C GLU A 85 -2.65 21.03 -11.61
N ASP A 86 -3.43 19.98 -11.86
CA ASP A 86 -4.56 19.99 -12.77
C ASP A 86 -5.80 20.61 -12.10
N ASP A 87 -6.19 21.78 -12.56
CA ASP A 87 -7.35 22.53 -12.03
C ASP A 87 -8.70 21.81 -12.22
N ASN A 88 -8.81 20.86 -13.13
CA ASN A 88 -10.02 20.07 -13.30
C ASN A 88 -10.17 19.00 -12.20
N VAL A 89 -9.08 18.54 -11.61
CA VAL A 89 -9.08 17.59 -10.50
C VAL A 89 -9.47 18.31 -9.22
N LYS A 90 -10.62 17.97 -8.66
CA LYS A 90 -11.18 18.60 -7.44
C LYS A 90 -10.92 17.81 -6.18
N ALA A 91 -10.70 16.51 -6.27
CA ALA A 91 -10.35 15.64 -5.17
C ALA A 91 -9.60 14.41 -5.67
N VAL A 92 -8.83 13.78 -4.79
CA VAL A 92 -8.09 12.56 -5.11
C VAL A 92 -8.44 11.46 -4.11
N VAL A 93 -8.76 10.29 -4.63
CA VAL A 93 -8.90 9.06 -3.84
C VAL A 93 -7.69 8.18 -4.13
N MET A 94 -6.87 7.90 -3.13
CA MET A 94 -5.78 6.94 -3.24
C MET A 94 -6.27 5.55 -2.79
N ARG A 95 -6.32 4.61 -3.72
CA ARG A 95 -6.60 3.20 -3.41
C ARG A 95 -5.28 2.50 -3.11
N VAL A 96 -5.00 2.26 -1.83
CA VAL A 96 -3.74 1.67 -1.37
C VAL A 96 -3.95 0.19 -1.05
N ASN A 97 -3.17 -0.68 -1.70
CA ASN A 97 -3.08 -2.10 -1.39
C ASN A 97 -1.61 -2.52 -1.37
N SER A 98 -0.93 -2.29 -0.25
CA SER A 98 0.52 -2.40 -0.13
C SER A 98 0.94 -2.92 1.24
N PRO A 99 1.83 -3.92 1.30
CA PRO A 99 2.45 -4.35 2.56
C PRO A 99 3.53 -3.38 3.05
N GLY A 100 3.89 -2.36 2.24
CA GLY A 100 4.97 -1.44 2.48
C GLY A 100 6.16 -1.64 1.56
N GLY A 101 7.37 -1.35 2.05
CA GLY A 101 8.61 -1.45 1.29
C GLY A 101 9.62 -0.40 1.70
N SER A 102 10.28 0.26 0.75
CA SER A 102 11.29 1.27 1.00
C SER A 102 10.79 2.39 1.91
N ALA A 103 11.45 2.61 3.05
CA ALA A 103 11.17 3.72 3.95
C ALA A 103 11.43 5.07 3.26
N PHE A 104 12.51 5.17 2.49
CA PHE A 104 12.84 6.37 1.70
C PHE A 104 11.77 6.66 0.64
N GLY A 105 11.35 5.66 -0.13
CA GLY A 105 10.29 5.81 -1.12
C GLY A 105 8.96 6.20 -0.49
N SER A 106 8.62 5.60 0.65
CA SER A 106 7.41 5.91 1.41
C SER A 106 7.39 7.36 1.89
N GLU A 107 8.51 7.85 2.45
CA GLU A 107 8.66 9.25 2.88
C GLU A 107 8.46 10.23 1.72
N GLN A 108 9.06 9.96 0.58
CA GLN A 108 8.93 10.83 -0.60
C GLN A 108 7.47 10.88 -1.10
N ILE A 109 6.76 9.75 -1.12
CA ILE A 109 5.35 9.70 -1.49
C ILE A 109 4.50 10.42 -0.44
N TRP A 110 4.72 10.14 0.85
CA TRP A 110 4.04 10.81 1.96
C TRP A 110 4.11 12.34 1.84
N ASN A 111 5.30 12.86 1.56
CA ASN A 111 5.48 14.31 1.39
C ASN A 111 4.67 14.84 0.19
N GLU A 112 4.60 14.13 -0.94
CA GLU A 112 3.79 14.58 -2.07
C GLU A 112 2.28 14.49 -1.77
N VAL A 113 1.83 13.47 -1.02
CA VAL A 113 0.44 13.39 -0.53
C VAL A 113 0.12 14.58 0.39
N ARG A 114 1.03 14.96 1.28
CA ARG A 114 0.89 16.13 2.15
C ARG A 114 0.75 17.43 1.32
N LEU A 115 1.60 17.60 0.31
CA LEU A 115 1.52 18.76 -0.60
C LEU A 115 0.25 18.77 -1.44
N LEU A 116 -0.22 17.61 -1.87
CA LEU A 116 -1.50 17.46 -2.59
C LEU A 116 -2.68 17.86 -1.70
N LYS A 117 -2.69 17.38 -0.45
CA LYS A 117 -3.71 17.69 0.55
C LYS A 117 -3.84 19.19 0.83
N GLU A 118 -2.76 19.96 0.77
CA GLU A 118 -2.80 21.42 0.94
C GLU A 118 -3.63 22.12 -0.14
N LYS A 119 -3.82 21.49 -1.28
CA LYS A 119 -4.55 22.07 -2.42
C LYS A 119 -5.91 21.41 -2.70
N LYS A 120 -6.05 20.13 -2.41
CA LYS A 120 -7.22 19.33 -2.80
C LYS A 120 -7.50 18.26 -1.74
N PRO A 121 -8.76 17.95 -1.45
CA PRO A 121 -9.10 16.84 -0.56
C PRO A 121 -8.48 15.53 -1.04
N VAL A 122 -7.83 14.82 -0.14
CA VAL A 122 -7.23 13.51 -0.37
C VAL A 122 -7.84 12.48 0.58
N ILE A 123 -8.46 11.46 0.02
CA ILE A 123 -9.02 10.34 0.78
C ILE A 123 -8.23 9.09 0.42
N VAL A 124 -7.81 8.32 1.41
CA VAL A 124 -7.24 7.00 1.21
C VAL A 124 -8.32 5.93 1.41
N SER A 125 -8.43 5.03 0.44
CA SER A 125 -9.20 3.79 0.56
C SER A 125 -8.24 2.61 0.62
N MET A 126 -8.13 1.99 1.80
CA MET A 126 -7.27 0.83 2.00
C MET A 126 -7.88 -0.44 1.40
N GLY A 127 -7.06 -1.27 0.78
CA GLY A 127 -7.41 -2.59 0.25
C GLY A 127 -7.29 -3.68 1.31
N ASP A 128 -6.79 -4.84 0.88
CA ASP A 128 -6.53 -5.97 1.78
C ASP A 128 -5.36 -5.65 2.72
N TYR A 129 -4.36 -4.92 2.19
CA TYR A 129 -3.17 -4.48 2.91
C TYR A 129 -3.00 -2.96 2.82
N ALA A 130 -2.66 -2.34 3.93
CA ALA A 130 -2.08 -1.00 3.96
C ALA A 130 -1.19 -0.89 5.20
N ALA A 131 -0.09 -1.64 5.19
CA ALA A 131 0.80 -1.81 6.34
C ALA A 131 2.18 -1.21 6.08
N SER A 132 2.90 -0.87 7.16
CA SER A 132 4.25 -0.30 7.09
C SER A 132 4.30 0.90 6.13
N GLY A 133 5.10 0.87 5.07
CA GLY A 133 5.11 1.90 4.02
C GLY A 133 3.75 2.21 3.41
N GLY A 134 2.86 1.19 3.28
CA GLY A 134 1.49 1.38 2.81
C GLY A 134 0.65 2.24 3.77
N TYR A 135 0.81 2.05 5.07
CA TYR A 135 0.23 2.93 6.08
C TYR A 135 0.89 4.32 6.04
N TYR A 136 2.23 4.38 5.88
CA TYR A 136 2.98 5.62 5.83
C TYR A 136 2.48 6.56 4.73
N ILE A 137 2.35 6.09 3.50
CA ILE A 137 1.84 6.92 2.40
C ILE A 137 0.37 7.32 2.58
N SER A 138 -0.38 6.59 3.42
CA SER A 138 -1.79 6.81 3.69
C SER A 138 -2.03 7.84 4.79
N CYS A 139 -1.15 7.94 5.79
CA CYS A 139 -1.41 8.70 7.02
C CYS A 139 -1.42 10.22 6.83
N ALA A 140 -0.92 10.74 5.69
CA ALA A 140 -1.00 12.16 5.36
C ALA A 140 -2.38 12.60 4.83
N ALA A 141 -3.25 11.68 4.44
CA ALA A 141 -4.56 12.01 3.85
C ALA A 141 -5.50 12.74 4.84
N ASP A 142 -6.56 13.35 4.31
CA ASP A 142 -7.61 13.98 5.13
C ASP A 142 -8.48 12.93 5.84
N SER A 143 -8.71 11.80 5.17
CA SER A 143 -9.49 10.70 5.71
C SER A 143 -8.98 9.36 5.19
N ILE A 144 -9.08 8.35 6.04
CA ILE A 144 -8.72 6.97 5.71
C ILE A 144 -9.96 6.09 5.90
N VAL A 145 -10.28 5.32 4.87
CA VAL A 145 -11.35 4.33 4.88
C VAL A 145 -10.73 2.95 4.74
N ALA A 146 -11.03 2.07 5.67
CA ALA A 146 -10.56 0.69 5.68
C ALA A 146 -11.73 -0.27 5.91
N GLN A 147 -11.60 -1.50 5.42
CA GLN A 147 -12.54 -2.58 5.74
C GLN A 147 -12.15 -3.21 7.09
N PRO A 148 -13.10 -3.85 7.80
CA PRO A 148 -12.78 -4.57 9.04
C PRO A 148 -11.72 -5.68 8.87
N THR A 149 -11.55 -6.17 7.65
CA THR A 149 -10.58 -7.20 7.27
C THR A 149 -9.26 -6.64 6.73
N THR A 150 -9.12 -5.33 6.58
CA THR A 150 -7.88 -4.71 6.11
C THR A 150 -6.75 -4.96 7.12
N LEU A 151 -5.66 -5.54 6.66
CA LEU A 151 -4.42 -5.64 7.42
C LEU A 151 -3.67 -4.31 7.31
N THR A 152 -3.59 -3.58 8.43
CA THR A 152 -2.97 -2.25 8.46
C THR A 152 -2.10 -2.08 9.71
N GLY A 153 -1.48 -0.91 9.87
CA GLY A 153 -0.56 -0.61 10.96
C GLY A 153 0.87 -0.99 10.62
N SER A 154 1.53 -1.82 11.46
CA SER A 154 2.98 -2.10 11.36
C SER A 154 3.79 -0.78 11.25
N ILE A 155 3.49 0.15 12.17
CA ILE A 155 4.05 1.49 12.19
C ILE A 155 5.47 1.41 12.72
N GLY A 156 6.46 1.53 11.85
CA GLY A 156 7.87 1.45 12.17
C GLY A 156 8.72 0.96 11.02
N ILE A 157 10.01 0.83 11.29
CA ILE A 157 10.99 0.25 10.37
C ILE A 157 11.74 -0.86 11.06
N PHE A 158 12.24 -1.81 10.30
CA PHE A 158 13.19 -2.79 10.77
C PHE A 158 14.39 -2.83 9.82
N GLY A 159 15.53 -3.24 10.34
CA GLY A 159 16.73 -3.43 9.55
C GLY A 159 17.48 -4.69 10.03
N MET A 160 18.23 -5.28 9.12
CA MET A 160 19.12 -6.41 9.41
C MET A 160 20.56 -5.94 9.28
N MET A 161 21.33 -6.04 10.35
CA MET A 161 22.74 -5.67 10.37
C MET A 161 23.57 -6.95 10.54
N PRO A 162 24.07 -7.55 9.46
CA PRO A 162 24.92 -8.73 9.57
C PRO A 162 26.25 -8.37 10.25
N ASN A 163 26.68 -9.21 11.17
CA ASN A 163 27.97 -9.12 11.84
C ASN A 163 28.85 -10.31 11.43
N VAL A 164 29.89 -10.07 10.69
CA VAL A 164 30.81 -11.11 10.18
C VAL A 164 32.09 -11.22 10.99
N LYS A 165 32.21 -10.49 12.12
CA LYS A 165 33.44 -10.45 12.89
C LYS A 165 33.95 -11.86 13.30
N GLY A 166 33.08 -12.74 13.74
CA GLY A 166 33.46 -14.09 14.13
C GLY A 166 34.01 -14.93 12.95
N LEU A 167 33.61 -14.66 11.73
CA LEU A 167 34.15 -15.29 10.53
C LEU A 167 35.50 -14.68 10.16
N THR A 168 35.59 -13.36 10.13
CA THR A 168 36.84 -12.65 9.76
C THR A 168 37.97 -12.88 10.73
N ASP A 169 37.70 -12.97 12.04
CA ASP A 169 38.68 -13.34 13.04
C ASP A 169 39.28 -14.73 12.76
N LYS A 170 38.48 -15.72 12.33
CA LYS A 170 38.95 -17.08 12.01
C LYS A 170 39.90 -17.15 10.81
N ILE A 171 39.72 -16.23 9.85
CA ILE A 171 40.54 -16.18 8.63
C ILE A 171 41.62 -15.08 8.68
N GLY A 172 41.78 -14.45 9.84
CA GLY A 172 42.83 -13.44 10.05
C GLY A 172 42.58 -12.10 9.41
N LEU A 173 41.34 -11.77 9.00
CA LEU A 173 40.99 -10.47 8.49
C LEU A 173 40.58 -9.50 9.59
N ASN A 174 41.21 -8.32 9.58
CA ASN A 174 40.91 -7.22 10.49
C ASN A 174 40.33 -6.04 9.74
N PHE A 175 39.36 -5.36 10.36
CA PHE A 175 38.80 -4.13 9.88
C PHE A 175 39.38 -2.94 10.63
N ASP A 176 39.92 -1.99 9.92
CA ASP A 176 40.32 -0.69 10.45
C ASP A 176 39.28 0.35 10.04
N ILE A 177 38.73 1.08 11.01
CA ILE A 177 37.59 1.99 10.79
C ILE A 177 38.02 3.41 11.12
N VAL A 178 37.99 4.26 10.11
CA VAL A 178 38.15 5.70 10.26
C VAL A 178 36.76 6.35 10.24
N LYS A 179 36.42 7.07 11.32
CA LYS A 179 35.10 7.70 11.48
C LYS A 179 35.18 9.12 11.98
N THR A 180 34.23 9.94 11.55
CA THR A 180 34.17 11.37 11.86
C THR A 180 33.31 11.69 13.08
N ASN A 181 32.39 10.78 13.45
CA ASN A 181 31.57 10.94 14.65
C ASN A 181 31.18 9.56 15.26
N LYS A 182 30.48 9.60 16.40
CA LYS A 182 30.20 8.43 17.24
C LYS A 182 29.48 7.29 16.51
N PHE A 183 28.53 7.61 15.61
CA PHE A 183 27.65 6.63 14.95
C PHE A 183 27.89 6.50 13.45
N SER A 184 28.95 7.10 12.89
CA SER A 184 29.17 7.09 11.44
C SER A 184 29.56 5.72 10.87
N ASP A 185 29.87 4.75 11.72
CA ASP A 185 30.15 3.35 11.37
C ASP A 185 29.05 2.38 11.85
N LEU A 186 27.84 2.89 12.14
CA LEU A 186 26.70 2.05 12.49
C LEU A 186 26.40 1.07 11.34
N GLY A 187 26.31 -0.23 11.66
CA GLY A 187 26.09 -1.29 10.67
C GLY A 187 27.35 -1.77 9.95
N ALA A 188 28.55 -1.35 10.36
CA ALA A 188 29.80 -1.89 9.85
C ALA A 188 29.89 -3.40 10.09
N LEU A 189 30.20 -4.15 9.02
CA LEU A 189 30.21 -5.63 9.03
C LEU A 189 31.24 -6.23 9.97
N GLY A 190 32.33 -5.52 10.23
CA GLY A 190 33.49 -6.01 11.00
C GLY A 190 33.34 -5.92 12.52
N ARG A 191 32.23 -5.45 13.04
CA ARG A 191 31.96 -5.35 14.47
C ARG A 191 30.49 -5.51 14.82
N GLY A 192 30.21 -5.91 16.04
CA GLY A 192 28.85 -5.84 16.59
C GLY A 192 28.45 -4.42 17.01
N LEU A 193 27.19 -4.23 17.34
CA LEU A 193 26.67 -3.00 17.92
C LEU A 193 27.28 -2.79 19.31
N ASN A 194 27.68 -1.57 19.63
CA ASN A 194 28.09 -1.19 20.99
C ASN A 194 26.85 -0.89 21.86
N SER A 195 27.06 -0.62 23.17
CA SER A 195 25.97 -0.36 24.12
C SER A 195 25.09 0.84 23.74
N ASP A 196 25.68 1.90 23.19
CA ASP A 196 24.96 3.10 22.82
C ASP A 196 24.16 2.92 21.51
N GLU A 197 24.58 1.97 20.66
CA GLU A 197 23.90 1.61 19.42
C GLU A 197 22.78 0.58 19.64
N GLN A 198 22.78 -0.10 20.79
CA GLN A 198 21.75 -1.06 21.21
C GLN A 198 20.61 -0.40 22.00
N ALA A 199 20.82 0.80 22.53
CA ALA A 199 19.85 1.57 23.29
C ALA A 199 18.86 2.31 22.37
#